data_b6dba8979888dd17840941662a63733c
#
_entry.id   b6dba8979888dd17840941662a63733c
#
_cell.length_a   1.000
_cell.length_b   1.000
_cell.length_c   1.000
_cell.angle_alpha   90.00
_cell.angle_beta   90.00
_cell.angle_gamma   90.00
#
_symmetry.space_group_name_H-M   'P 1'
#
loop_
_entity.id
_entity.type
_entity.pdbx_description
1 polymer ?
#
loop_
_entity_poly.entity_id
_entity_poly.type
_entity_poly.pdbx_seq_one_letter_code
_entity_poly.pdbx_strand_id
1 'polypeptide(L)'
;MISAGELNRRIKIRLWTESANAAFGLDQNVDAGLDRWAKVEPVHGLAIKAGMQTGEIPTHLFWVRYGPGTVPEEITVSHVVEWNGHRYRVLDAINVEDAQRFTRLTTKNLGAIA
;
A
#
# COMPACT_ATOMS: atom_id res chain seq x y z
N MET A 1 -7.03 -8.01 17.26
CA MET A 1 -5.57 -8.00 17.14
C MET A 1 -5.11 -8.95 16.04
N ILE A 2 -4.15 -8.53 15.24
CA ILE A 2 -3.61 -9.36 14.15
C ILE A 2 -2.52 -10.26 14.70
N SER A 3 -2.53 -11.53 14.29
CA SER A 3 -1.43 -12.44 14.54
C SER A 3 -0.60 -12.66 13.29
N ALA A 4 0.65 -13.14 13.44
CA ALA A 4 1.52 -13.40 12.29
C ALA A 4 0.93 -14.43 11.34
N GLY A 5 0.11 -15.37 11.83
CA GLY A 5 -0.54 -16.38 10.99
C GLY A 5 -1.62 -15.83 10.07
N GLU A 6 -2.10 -14.60 10.31
CA GLU A 6 -3.08 -13.95 9.43
C GLU A 6 -2.41 -13.27 8.23
N LEU A 7 -1.08 -13.13 8.23
CA LEU A 7 -0.33 -12.56 7.11
C LEU A 7 -0.10 -13.65 6.07
N ASN A 8 -1.13 -14.00 5.33
CA ASN A 8 -1.14 -15.15 4.42
C ASN A 8 -1.32 -14.79 2.95
N ARG A 9 -1.24 -13.51 2.60
CA ARG A 9 -1.28 -13.06 1.20
C ARG A 9 0.08 -12.49 0.81
N ARG A 10 0.60 -12.90 -0.34
CA ARG A 10 1.89 -12.41 -0.84
C ARG A 10 1.65 -11.15 -1.64
N ILE A 11 2.31 -10.06 -1.24
CA ILE A 11 2.22 -8.76 -1.91
C ILE A 11 3.61 -8.27 -2.28
N LYS A 12 3.66 -7.30 -3.19
CA LYS A 12 4.88 -6.59 -3.53
C LYS A 12 4.67 -5.10 -3.31
N ILE A 13 5.56 -4.47 -2.54
CA ILE A 13 5.53 -3.03 -2.29
C ILE A 13 6.61 -2.40 -3.15
N ARG A 14 6.24 -1.47 -4.04
CA ARG A 14 7.15 -0.89 -5.02
C ARG A 14 7.07 0.63 -4.96
N LEU A 15 8.20 1.27 -5.23
CA LEU A 15 8.25 2.72 -5.37
C LEU A 15 7.90 3.09 -6.82
N TRP A 16 6.90 3.95 -6.99
CA TRP A 16 6.44 4.40 -8.29
C TRP A 16 6.95 5.80 -8.55
N THR A 17 7.77 5.95 -9.58
CA THR A 17 8.33 7.24 -9.97
C THR A 17 7.91 7.58 -11.40
N GLU A 18 7.87 8.89 -11.70
CA GLU A 18 7.61 9.38 -13.04
C GLU A 18 8.83 10.17 -13.50
N SER A 19 9.18 10.01 -14.78
CA SER A 19 10.27 10.76 -15.38
C SER A 19 9.87 11.25 -16.77
N ALA A 20 10.38 12.42 -17.18
CA ALA A 20 10.12 12.95 -18.50
C ALA A 20 10.74 12.04 -19.57
N ASN A 21 10.00 11.74 -20.64
CA ASN A 21 10.50 10.97 -21.76
C ASN A 21 10.79 11.88 -22.97
N ALA A 22 11.40 11.31 -24.02
CA ALA A 22 11.80 12.05 -25.22
C ALA A 22 10.59 12.55 -26.04
N ALA A 23 9.40 12.04 -25.78
CA ALA A 23 8.17 12.42 -26.49
C ALA A 23 7.34 13.46 -25.73
N PHE A 24 7.94 14.15 -24.76
CA PHE A 24 7.31 15.16 -23.91
C PHE A 24 6.20 14.61 -23.01
N GLY A 25 6.17 13.28 -22.79
CA GLY A 25 5.29 12.63 -21.84
C GLY A 25 6.04 12.27 -20.56
N LEU A 26 5.37 11.49 -19.70
CA LEU A 26 5.96 10.98 -18.47
C LEU A 26 6.01 9.46 -18.53
N ASP A 27 7.18 8.89 -18.28
CA ASP A 27 7.33 7.46 -18.10
C ASP A 27 7.10 7.11 -16.63
N GLN A 28 6.29 6.07 -16.40
CA GLN A 28 6.03 5.56 -15.07
C GLN A 28 6.96 4.38 -14.82
N ASN A 29 7.81 4.51 -13.80
CA ASN A 29 8.76 3.48 -13.44
C ASN A 29 8.47 2.98 -12.04
N VAL A 30 8.56 1.67 -11.85
CA VAL A 30 8.48 1.05 -10.53
C VAL A 30 9.80 0.32 -10.27
N ASP A 31 10.25 0.33 -9.03
CA ASP A 31 11.45 -0.39 -8.65
C ASP A 31 11.21 -1.89 -8.55
N ALA A 32 12.23 -2.66 -8.16
CA ALA A 32 12.10 -4.10 -7.98
C ALA A 32 11.16 -4.45 -6.82
N GLY A 33 11.04 -3.57 -5.84
CA GLY A 33 10.12 -3.70 -4.73
C GLY A 33 10.54 -4.69 -3.66
N LEU A 34 9.66 -4.83 -2.68
CA LEU A 34 9.82 -5.72 -1.55
C LEU A 34 8.67 -6.71 -1.55
N ASP A 35 8.99 -8.00 -1.48
CA ASP A 35 7.99 -9.04 -1.29
C ASP A 35 7.72 -9.22 0.20
N ARG A 36 6.45 -9.18 0.58
CA ARG A 36 6.04 -9.32 1.98
C ARG A 36 4.76 -10.14 2.08
N TRP A 37 4.61 -10.81 3.22
CA TRP A 37 3.35 -11.45 3.57
C TRP A 37 2.46 -10.41 4.22
N ALA A 38 1.17 -10.41 3.85
CA ALA A 38 0.23 -9.42 4.33
C ALA A 38 -1.12 -10.04 4.66
N LYS A 39 -1.87 -9.38 5.55
CA LYS A 39 -3.30 -9.58 5.67
C LYS A 39 -3.96 -8.52 4.80
N VAL A 40 -4.94 -8.94 4.00
CA VAL A 40 -5.67 -8.04 3.09
C VAL A 40 -7.13 -7.99 3.53
N GLU A 41 -7.69 -6.79 3.58
CA GLU A 41 -9.06 -6.61 4.02
C GLU A 41 -9.71 -5.46 3.24
N PRO A 42 -10.93 -5.66 2.69
CA PRO A 42 -11.64 -4.57 2.04
C PRO A 42 -12.12 -3.55 3.06
N VAL A 43 -12.21 -2.30 2.64
CA VAL A 43 -12.65 -1.19 3.49
C VAL A 43 -14.17 -1.09 3.48
N HIS A 44 -14.77 -0.85 4.65
CA HIS A 44 -16.21 -0.67 4.81
C HIS A 44 -16.53 0.55 5.67
N GLY A 45 -17.71 1.12 5.43
CA GLY A 45 -18.38 2.02 6.37
C GLY A 45 -17.56 3.21 6.85
N LEU A 46 -17.18 3.21 8.12
CA LEU A 46 -16.49 4.35 8.75
C LEU A 46 -15.15 4.68 8.12
N ALA A 47 -14.43 3.68 7.61
CA ALA A 47 -13.16 3.91 6.95
C ALA A 47 -13.35 4.67 5.63
N ILE A 48 -14.45 4.40 4.92
CA ILE A 48 -14.80 5.14 3.71
C ILE A 48 -15.07 6.61 4.05
N LYS A 49 -15.82 6.88 5.13
CA LYS A 49 -16.09 8.25 5.56
C LYS A 49 -14.82 9.00 5.93
N ALA A 50 -13.89 8.34 6.62
CA ALA A 50 -12.62 8.95 6.96
C ALA A 50 -11.80 9.26 5.70
N GLY A 51 -11.81 8.39 4.70
CA GLY A 51 -11.15 8.62 3.43
C GLY A 51 -11.72 9.81 2.66
N MET A 52 -13.03 10.04 2.74
CA MET A 52 -13.66 11.16 2.07
C MET A 52 -13.17 12.52 2.59
N GLN A 53 -12.74 12.60 3.83
CA GLN A 53 -12.21 13.83 4.41
C GLN A 53 -10.87 14.22 3.79
N THR A 54 -10.12 13.26 3.26
CA THR A 54 -8.83 13.50 2.61
C THR A 54 -8.95 13.65 1.10
N GLY A 55 -10.15 13.49 0.54
CA GLY A 55 -10.38 13.54 -0.90
C GLY A 55 -10.10 12.23 -1.63
N GLU A 56 -9.64 11.21 -0.92
CA GLU A 56 -9.36 9.89 -1.49
C GLU A 56 -10.18 8.84 -0.75
N ILE A 57 -10.82 7.94 -1.51
CA ILE A 57 -11.63 6.87 -0.93
C ILE A 57 -10.82 5.59 -0.91
N PRO A 58 -10.43 5.08 0.27
CA PRO A 58 -9.68 3.84 0.35
C PRO A 58 -10.55 2.65 -0.04
N THR A 59 -9.94 1.62 -0.61
CA THR A 59 -10.64 0.39 -1.00
C THR A 59 -10.15 -0.83 -0.25
N HIS A 60 -8.87 -0.86 0.15
CA HIS A 60 -8.27 -2.03 0.80
C HIS A 60 -7.28 -1.61 1.86
N LEU A 61 -7.17 -2.44 2.89
CA LEU A 61 -6.16 -2.32 3.94
C LEU A 61 -5.22 -3.52 3.85
N PHE A 62 -3.92 -3.24 3.97
CA PHE A 62 -2.90 -4.28 4.01
C PHE A 62 -2.13 -4.15 5.31
N TRP A 63 -2.02 -5.25 6.06
CA TRP A 63 -1.17 -5.32 7.26
C TRP A 63 0.06 -6.13 6.93
N VAL A 64 1.23 -5.55 7.19
CA VAL A 64 2.52 -6.21 7.00
C VAL A 64 3.30 -6.12 8.30
N ARG A 65 4.33 -6.96 8.44
CA ARG A 65 5.20 -6.87 9.60
C ARG A 65 5.94 -5.54 9.59
N TYR A 66 6.03 -4.91 10.75
CA TYR A 66 6.84 -3.73 10.99
C TYR A 66 8.32 -4.15 10.97
N GLY A 67 9.13 -3.49 10.17
CA GLY A 67 10.54 -3.80 10.06
C GLY A 67 11.22 -3.00 8.96
N PRO A 68 12.48 -3.28 8.65
CA PRO A 68 13.19 -2.57 7.59
C PRO A 68 12.43 -2.61 6.28
N GLY A 69 12.22 -1.45 5.67
CA GLY A 69 11.50 -1.31 4.41
C GLY A 69 9.98 -1.21 4.57
N THR A 70 9.42 -1.52 5.74
CA THR A 70 7.97 -1.48 5.98
C THR A 70 7.58 -0.61 7.16
N VAL A 71 8.51 0.16 7.73
CA VAL A 71 8.16 1.17 8.74
C VAL A 71 7.38 2.30 8.06
N PRO A 72 6.43 2.94 8.77
CA PRO A 72 5.61 3.99 8.15
C PRO A 72 6.40 5.13 7.53
N GLU A 73 7.56 5.47 8.09
CA GLU A 73 8.39 6.55 7.58
C GLU A 73 9.02 6.22 6.22
N GLU A 74 9.14 4.96 5.87
CA GLU A 74 9.75 4.51 4.60
C GLU A 74 8.72 4.27 3.51
N ILE A 75 7.43 4.18 3.87
CA ILE A 75 6.36 3.96 2.89
C ILE A 75 5.56 5.25 2.73
N THR A 76 5.58 5.81 1.53
CA THR A 76 4.97 7.10 1.21
C THR A 76 3.84 6.93 0.21
N VAL A 77 3.17 8.03 -0.12
CA VAL A 77 2.13 8.04 -1.16
C VAL A 77 2.67 7.76 -2.56
N SER A 78 4.01 7.75 -2.72
CA SER A 78 4.64 7.35 -3.98
C SER A 78 4.82 5.84 -4.08
N HIS A 79 4.52 5.09 -3.04
CA HIS A 79 4.59 3.63 -3.06
C HIS A 79 3.26 3.05 -3.54
N VAL A 80 3.35 1.89 -4.17
CA VAL A 80 2.19 1.11 -4.59
C VAL A 80 2.35 -0.32 -4.10
N VAL A 81 1.23 -0.98 -3.86
CA VAL A 81 1.18 -2.40 -3.51
C VAL A 81 0.64 -3.14 -4.71
N GLU A 82 1.28 -4.23 -5.11
CA GLU A 82 0.80 -5.11 -6.17
C GLU A 82 0.35 -6.42 -5.53
N TRP A 83 -0.91 -6.77 -5.74
CA TRP A 83 -1.50 -7.99 -5.22
C TRP A 83 -2.62 -8.46 -6.15
N ASN A 84 -2.69 -9.75 -6.37
CA ASN A 84 -3.76 -10.40 -7.12
C ASN A 84 -3.99 -9.78 -8.52
N GLY A 85 -2.90 -9.37 -9.18
CA GLY A 85 -2.96 -8.77 -10.52
C GLY A 85 -3.46 -7.32 -10.55
N HIS A 86 -3.61 -6.69 -9.39
CA HIS A 86 -4.03 -5.30 -9.28
C HIS A 86 -2.96 -4.46 -8.61
N ARG A 87 -2.97 -3.16 -8.90
CA ARG A 87 -2.07 -2.19 -8.28
C ARG A 87 -2.88 -1.29 -7.36
N TYR A 88 -2.36 -1.06 -6.16
CA TYR A 88 -2.99 -0.28 -5.11
C TYR A 88 -2.10 0.86 -4.72
N ARG A 89 -2.61 2.09 -4.76
CA ARG A 89 -1.86 3.26 -4.31
C ARG A 89 -1.91 3.35 -2.80
N VAL A 90 -0.76 3.59 -2.16
CA VAL A 90 -0.71 3.82 -0.72
C VAL A 90 -1.18 5.24 -0.42
N LEU A 91 -2.21 5.35 0.42
CA LEU A 91 -2.72 6.65 0.87
C LEU A 91 -2.14 7.01 2.24
N ASP A 92 -1.88 6.01 3.07
CA ASP A 92 -1.39 6.22 4.42
C ASP A 92 -0.73 4.94 4.94
N ALA A 93 0.20 5.09 5.88
CA ALA A 93 0.86 3.98 6.54
C ALA A 93 1.00 4.32 8.03
N ILE A 94 0.56 3.42 8.89
CA ILE A 94 0.62 3.63 10.34
C ILE A 94 1.24 2.43 11.05
N ASN A 95 1.88 2.71 12.17
CA ASN A 95 2.35 1.71 13.12
C ASN A 95 1.15 1.30 13.99
N VAL A 96 0.62 0.10 13.77
CA VAL A 96 -0.61 -0.35 14.41
C VAL A 96 -0.42 -0.35 15.94
N GLU A 97 -1.29 0.37 16.64
CA GLU A 97 -1.27 0.51 18.10
C GLU A 97 0.07 1.03 18.65
N ASP A 98 0.90 1.63 17.79
CA ASP A 98 2.24 2.12 18.12
C ASP A 98 3.11 1.04 18.79
N ALA A 99 2.88 -0.22 18.40
CA ALA A 99 3.51 -1.37 19.03
C ALA A 99 4.74 -1.89 18.28
N GLN A 100 5.08 -1.31 17.13
CA GLN A 100 6.20 -1.73 16.27
C GLN A 100 6.16 -3.22 15.92
N ARG A 101 4.95 -3.74 15.71
CA ARG A 101 4.74 -5.14 15.32
C ARG A 101 4.20 -5.26 13.90
N PHE A 102 3.27 -4.38 13.53
CA PHE A 102 2.62 -4.38 12.23
C PHE A 102 2.49 -2.97 11.69
N THR A 103 2.62 -2.83 10.38
CA THR A 103 2.33 -1.59 9.66
C THR A 103 1.06 -1.81 8.85
N ARG A 104 0.09 -0.90 8.99
CA ARG A 104 -1.14 -0.93 8.21
C ARG A 104 -1.06 0.07 7.07
N LEU A 105 -1.23 -0.41 5.85
CA LEU A 105 -1.27 0.43 4.66
C LEU A 105 -2.72 0.63 4.25
N THR A 106 -3.16 1.87 4.21
CA THR A 106 -4.46 2.24 3.67
C THR A 106 -4.26 2.53 2.20
N THR A 107 -5.00 1.84 1.32
CA THR A 107 -4.74 1.87 -0.11
C THR A 107 -6.01 2.05 -0.93
N LYS A 108 -5.82 2.49 -2.17
CA LYS A 108 -6.88 2.61 -3.17
C LYS A 108 -6.52 1.77 -4.38
N ASN A 109 -7.45 0.92 -4.82
CA ASN A 109 -7.26 0.09 -6.01
C ASN A 109 -7.22 0.98 -7.25
N LEU A 110 -6.14 0.90 -8.01
CA LEU A 110 -5.97 1.62 -9.28
C LEU A 110 -6.42 0.79 -10.49
N GLY A 111 -6.76 -0.48 -10.28
CA GLY A 111 -7.19 -1.38 -11.35
C GLY A 111 -6.16 -2.46 -11.65
N ALA A 112 -6.44 -3.23 -12.70
CA ALA A 112 -5.58 -4.33 -13.11
C ALA A 112 -4.25 -3.79 -13.64
N ILE A 113 -3.18 -4.56 -13.40
CA ILE A 113 -1.86 -4.26 -13.96
C ILE A 113 -1.87 -4.71 -15.41
N ALA A 114 -1.63 -3.76 -16.30
CA ALA A 114 -1.62 -4.04 -17.74
C ALA A 114 -0.33 -4.72 -18.18
#